data_91f2930a2c422277eaf4e389268625dc
#
_entry.id   91f2930a2c422277eaf4e389268625dc
#
_cell.length_a   1.000
_cell.length_b   1.000
_cell.length_c   1.000
_cell.angle_alpha   90.00
_cell.angle_beta   90.00
_cell.angle_gamma   90.00
#
_symmetry.space_group_name_H-M   'P 1'
#
loop_
_entity.id
_entity.type
_entity.pdbx_description
1 polymer ?
#
loop_
_entity_poly.entity_id
_entity_poly.type
_entity_poly.pdbx_seq_one_letter_code
_entity_poly.pdbx_strand_id
1 'polypeptide(L)'
;MATITPREVFTFTANLRLKLSKAEKKQRVENLIKDLGLERCADTKVGNTFIRGLSGGERKRASIGVELITNPSLLFLDEPTTGLDSTTALNVLELLKKLAQNGRNIVSTIHQPSSEIFSQFDNLLLMVRGNVIYQVITYKKYSSKLKIGTCRFSS
;
A
#
# COMPACT_ATOMS: atom_id res chain seq x y z
N MET A 1 10.53 5.91 -14.97
CA MET A 1 10.33 4.58 -14.35
C MET A 1 9.62 3.54 -15.25
N ALA A 2 9.17 3.88 -16.45
CA ALA A 2 8.39 2.94 -17.29
C ALA A 2 9.14 1.67 -17.76
N THR A 3 10.47 1.72 -17.83
CA THR A 3 11.31 0.65 -18.38
C THR A 3 11.89 -0.31 -17.34
N ILE A 4 11.76 0.02 -16.05
CA ILE A 4 12.29 -0.78 -14.93
C ILE A 4 11.22 -1.72 -14.38
N THR A 5 11.66 -2.80 -13.73
CA THR A 5 10.80 -3.82 -13.13
C THR A 5 10.65 -3.61 -11.61
N PRO A 6 9.62 -4.16 -10.95
CA PRO A 6 9.49 -4.12 -9.49
C PRO A 6 10.76 -4.63 -8.78
N ARG A 7 11.31 -5.75 -9.24
CA ARG A 7 12.55 -6.33 -8.68
C ARG A 7 13.72 -5.35 -8.74
N GLU A 8 13.92 -4.70 -9.89
CA GLU A 8 14.97 -3.71 -10.06
C GLU A 8 14.78 -2.50 -9.15
N VAL A 9 13.53 -1.97 -9.07
CA VAL A 9 13.21 -0.84 -8.16
C VAL A 9 13.48 -1.21 -6.71
N PHE A 10 13.03 -2.38 -6.26
CA PHE A 10 13.24 -2.81 -4.86
C PHE A 10 14.71 -3.05 -4.58
N THR A 11 15.45 -3.67 -5.51
CA THR A 11 16.90 -3.89 -5.37
C THR A 11 17.65 -2.57 -5.29
N PHE A 12 17.31 -1.62 -6.16
CA PHE A 12 17.90 -0.28 -6.14
C PHE A 12 17.62 0.43 -4.80
N THR A 13 16.37 0.43 -4.36
CA THR A 13 15.95 1.06 -3.10
C THR A 13 16.62 0.39 -1.89
N ALA A 14 16.71 -0.95 -1.88
CA ALA A 14 17.42 -1.68 -0.83
C ALA A 14 18.90 -1.33 -0.76
N ASN A 15 19.54 -1.14 -1.92
CA ASN A 15 20.95 -0.74 -1.97
C ASN A 15 21.18 0.67 -1.42
N LEU A 16 20.25 1.58 -1.65
CA LEU A 16 20.34 2.96 -1.16
C LEU A 16 19.98 3.10 0.33
N ARG A 17 18.91 2.43 0.78
CA ARG A 17 18.33 2.69 2.11
C ARG A 17 18.75 1.70 3.19
N LEU A 18 19.26 0.51 2.84
CA LEU A 18 19.58 -0.52 3.83
C LEU A 18 21.09 -0.68 4.05
N LYS A 19 21.49 -0.73 5.31
CA LYS A 19 22.85 -1.06 5.76
C LYS A 19 22.97 -2.56 6.05
N LEU A 20 22.72 -3.38 5.02
CA LEU A 20 22.76 -4.84 5.09
C LEU A 20 23.74 -5.39 4.06
N SER A 21 24.17 -6.64 4.24
CA SER A 21 24.98 -7.36 3.25
C SER A 21 24.20 -7.56 1.94
N LYS A 22 24.89 -7.83 0.84
CA LYS A 22 24.29 -8.08 -0.47
C LYS A 22 23.30 -9.25 -0.45
N ALA A 23 23.63 -10.31 0.30
CA ALA A 23 22.78 -11.50 0.45
C ALA A 23 21.48 -11.18 1.20
N GLU A 24 21.56 -10.46 2.31
CA GLU A 24 20.40 -10.02 3.10
C GLU A 24 19.47 -9.07 2.32
N LYS A 25 20.06 -8.12 1.57
CA LYS A 25 19.29 -7.24 0.68
C LYS A 25 18.51 -8.03 -0.36
N LYS A 26 19.15 -9.01 -1.01
CA LYS A 26 18.50 -9.89 -1.98
C LYS A 26 17.35 -10.65 -1.34
N GLN A 27 17.57 -11.26 -0.19
CA GLN A 27 16.53 -11.99 0.54
C GLN A 27 15.36 -11.07 0.93
N ARG A 28 15.66 -9.85 1.38
CA ARG A 28 14.65 -8.84 1.71
C ARG A 28 13.78 -8.47 0.52
N VAL A 29 14.37 -8.31 -0.67
CA VAL A 29 13.65 -8.03 -1.92
C VAL A 29 12.73 -9.20 -2.30
N GLU A 30 13.23 -10.44 -2.26
CA GLU A 30 12.42 -11.62 -2.59
C GLU A 30 11.23 -11.78 -1.62
N ASN A 31 11.47 -11.63 -0.33
CA ASN A 31 10.40 -11.69 0.67
C ASN A 31 9.35 -10.60 0.42
N LEU A 32 9.77 -9.36 0.10
CA LEU A 32 8.87 -8.27 -0.17
C LEU A 32 8.02 -8.51 -1.43
N ILE A 33 8.62 -9.05 -2.51
CA ILE A 33 7.89 -9.43 -3.74
C ILE A 33 6.77 -10.42 -3.40
N LYS A 34 7.07 -11.43 -2.58
CA LYS A 34 6.10 -12.42 -2.12
C LYS A 34 5.02 -11.82 -1.24
N ASP A 35 5.39 -11.00 -0.26
CA ASP A 35 4.44 -10.34 0.65
C ASP A 35 3.43 -9.46 -0.10
N LEU A 36 3.87 -8.86 -1.22
CA LEU A 36 3.05 -8.00 -2.08
C LEU A 36 2.26 -8.77 -3.16
N GLY A 37 2.47 -10.08 -3.30
CA GLY A 37 1.87 -10.90 -4.36
C GLY A 37 2.27 -10.43 -5.76
N LEU A 38 3.54 -10.10 -5.94
CA LEU A 38 4.12 -9.60 -7.20
C LEU A 38 5.00 -10.62 -7.90
N GLU A 39 5.04 -11.90 -7.44
CA GLU A 39 5.94 -12.93 -7.97
C GLU A 39 5.80 -13.12 -9.48
N ARG A 40 4.55 -13.09 -9.98
CA ARG A 40 4.26 -13.29 -11.42
C ARG A 40 4.68 -12.14 -12.31
N CYS A 41 4.83 -10.95 -11.74
CA CYS A 41 5.13 -9.72 -12.48
C CYS A 41 6.39 -9.01 -11.98
N ALA A 42 7.17 -9.66 -11.11
CA ALA A 42 8.37 -9.08 -10.51
C ALA A 42 9.38 -8.58 -11.55
N ASP A 43 9.46 -9.25 -12.70
CA ASP A 43 10.37 -8.97 -13.80
C ASP A 43 9.65 -8.36 -15.03
N THR A 44 8.36 -7.99 -14.87
CA THR A 44 7.60 -7.24 -15.87
C THR A 44 7.88 -5.75 -15.71
N LYS A 45 8.05 -5.03 -16.82
CA LYS A 45 8.25 -3.56 -16.80
C LYS A 45 7.05 -2.86 -16.15
N VAL A 46 7.30 -1.82 -15.37
CA VAL A 46 6.22 -1.01 -14.77
C VAL A 46 5.29 -0.44 -15.83
N GLY A 47 5.85 -0.03 -16.97
CA GLY A 47 5.08 0.47 -18.11
C GLY A 47 4.55 1.89 -17.89
N ASN A 48 3.97 2.43 -18.95
CA ASN A 48 3.25 3.71 -18.99
C ASN A 48 2.16 3.63 -20.05
N THR A 49 1.59 4.77 -20.48
CA THR A 49 0.57 4.87 -21.52
C THR A 49 1.00 4.27 -22.87
N PHE A 50 2.29 4.26 -23.19
CA PHE A 50 2.85 3.77 -24.46
C PHE A 50 3.49 2.39 -24.35
N ILE A 51 3.92 2.00 -23.15
CA ILE A 51 4.62 0.73 -22.91
C ILE A 51 3.71 -0.13 -22.02
N ARG A 52 3.25 -1.25 -22.58
CA ARG A 52 2.48 -2.23 -21.78
C ARG A 52 3.31 -2.72 -20.61
N GLY A 53 2.73 -2.74 -19.44
CA GLY A 53 3.41 -3.12 -18.21
C GLY A 53 2.43 -3.65 -17.15
N LEU A 54 2.70 -3.33 -15.91
CA LEU A 54 1.90 -3.72 -14.75
C LEU A 54 0.46 -3.21 -14.85
N SER A 55 -0.48 -4.00 -14.33
CA SER A 55 -1.85 -3.55 -14.05
C SER A 55 -1.85 -2.41 -13.02
N GLY A 56 -2.97 -1.69 -12.90
CA GLY A 56 -3.12 -0.61 -11.93
C GLY A 56 -2.84 -1.07 -10.49
N GLY A 57 -3.39 -2.21 -10.09
CA GLY A 57 -3.19 -2.80 -8.76
C GLY A 57 -1.76 -3.27 -8.51
N GLU A 58 -1.12 -3.92 -9.49
CA GLU A 58 0.29 -4.31 -9.39
C GLU A 58 1.20 -3.09 -9.26
N ARG A 59 0.91 -2.02 -10.01
CA ARG A 59 1.66 -0.76 -9.93
C ARG A 59 1.51 -0.10 -8.55
N LYS A 60 0.30 -0.08 -7.98
CA LYS A 60 0.06 0.43 -6.62
C LYS A 60 0.80 -0.41 -5.58
N ARG A 61 0.74 -1.75 -5.67
CA ARG A 61 1.49 -2.64 -4.77
C ARG A 61 3.00 -2.45 -4.89
N ALA A 62 3.52 -2.28 -6.11
CA ALA A 62 4.93 -1.97 -6.32
C ALA A 62 5.32 -0.62 -5.69
N SER A 63 4.48 0.41 -5.82
CA SER A 63 4.71 1.71 -5.17
C SER A 63 4.75 1.59 -3.64
N ILE A 64 3.81 0.86 -3.04
CA ILE A 64 3.81 0.58 -1.59
C ILE A 64 5.08 -0.18 -1.18
N GLY A 65 5.53 -1.11 -2.01
CA GLY A 65 6.74 -1.91 -1.77
C GLY A 65 8.02 -1.07 -1.64
N VAL A 66 8.13 0.01 -2.38
CA VAL A 66 9.28 0.93 -2.28
C VAL A 66 9.42 1.49 -0.86
N GLU A 67 8.32 1.83 -0.21
CA GLU A 67 8.35 2.31 1.17
C GLU A 67 8.52 1.17 2.19
N LEU A 68 7.98 -0.01 1.90
CA LEU A 68 8.07 -1.18 2.77
C LEU A 68 9.48 -1.82 2.81
N ILE A 69 10.38 -1.50 1.89
CA ILE A 69 11.73 -2.09 1.84
C ILE A 69 12.50 -1.85 3.14
N THR A 70 12.33 -0.70 3.78
CA THR A 70 12.95 -0.32 5.05
C THR A 70 12.27 -0.90 6.27
N ASN A 71 11.18 -1.65 6.09
CA ASN A 71 10.37 -2.23 7.16
C ASN A 71 9.86 -1.20 8.20
N PRO A 72 9.19 -0.13 7.77
CA PRO A 72 8.73 0.90 8.69
C PRO A 72 7.63 0.35 9.62
N SER A 73 7.60 0.83 10.87
CA SER A 73 6.51 0.55 11.81
C SER A 73 5.26 1.38 11.55
N LEU A 74 5.41 2.51 10.86
CA LEU A 74 4.35 3.44 10.48
C LEU A 74 4.42 3.72 8.99
N LEU A 75 3.29 3.60 8.29
CA LEU A 75 3.15 3.83 6.85
C LEU A 75 2.03 4.82 6.60
N PHE A 76 2.33 5.89 5.86
CA PHE A 76 1.35 6.84 5.35
C PHE A 76 1.12 6.61 3.87
N LEU A 77 -0.15 6.49 3.47
CA LEU A 77 -0.54 6.26 2.08
C LEU A 77 -1.57 7.31 1.66
N ASP A 78 -1.28 8.00 0.59
CA ASP A 78 -2.22 8.96 0.03
C ASP A 78 -2.99 8.32 -1.14
N GLU A 79 -4.30 8.16 -0.95
CA GLU A 79 -5.24 7.61 -1.90
C GLU A 79 -4.76 6.31 -2.61
N PRO A 80 -4.41 5.23 -1.87
CA PRO A 80 -3.85 4.02 -2.47
C PRO A 80 -4.83 3.27 -3.40
N THR A 81 -6.12 3.58 -3.32
CA THR A 81 -7.17 2.94 -4.12
C THR A 81 -7.65 3.77 -5.30
N THR A 82 -7.24 5.02 -5.42
CA THR A 82 -7.67 5.91 -6.50
C THR A 82 -7.21 5.41 -7.86
N GLY A 83 -8.14 5.40 -8.82
CA GLY A 83 -7.89 4.94 -10.19
C GLY A 83 -7.94 3.41 -10.36
N LEU A 84 -8.41 2.68 -9.35
CA LEU A 84 -8.63 1.23 -9.40
C LEU A 84 -10.12 0.91 -9.45
N ASP A 85 -10.46 -0.20 -10.09
CA ASP A 85 -11.78 -0.81 -9.99
C ASP A 85 -12.01 -1.37 -8.57
N SER A 86 -13.26 -1.59 -8.19
CA SER A 86 -13.66 -2.00 -6.84
C SER A 86 -12.95 -3.27 -6.36
N THR A 87 -12.83 -4.29 -7.21
CA THR A 87 -12.18 -5.55 -6.88
C THR A 87 -10.69 -5.37 -6.63
N THR A 88 -10.02 -4.62 -7.48
CA THR A 88 -8.58 -4.34 -7.35
C THR A 88 -8.30 -3.46 -6.13
N ALA A 89 -9.18 -2.48 -5.84
CA ALA A 89 -9.09 -1.65 -4.64
C ALA A 89 -9.21 -2.48 -3.36
N LEU A 90 -10.16 -3.43 -3.31
CA LEU A 90 -10.30 -4.37 -2.19
C LEU A 90 -9.04 -5.21 -1.99
N ASN A 91 -8.47 -5.76 -3.06
CA ASN A 91 -7.23 -6.54 -2.99
C ASN A 91 -6.05 -5.74 -2.41
N VAL A 92 -5.94 -4.45 -2.76
CA VAL A 92 -4.92 -3.55 -2.18
C VAL A 92 -5.18 -3.33 -0.70
N LEU A 93 -6.43 -3.13 -0.28
CA LEU A 93 -6.78 -2.95 1.13
C LEU A 93 -6.57 -4.21 1.97
N GLU A 94 -6.90 -5.39 1.44
CA GLU A 94 -6.61 -6.66 2.11
C GLU A 94 -5.11 -6.85 2.34
N LEU A 95 -4.28 -6.46 1.36
CA LEU A 95 -2.83 -6.43 1.55
C LEU A 95 -2.43 -5.49 2.69
N LEU A 96 -2.94 -4.26 2.70
CA LEU A 96 -2.66 -3.29 3.77
C LEU A 96 -3.10 -3.82 5.13
N LYS A 97 -4.25 -4.50 5.19
CA LYS A 97 -4.74 -5.13 6.41
C LYS A 97 -3.81 -6.24 6.90
N LYS A 98 -3.32 -7.11 6.02
CA LYS A 98 -2.30 -8.12 6.36
C LYS A 98 -1.03 -7.48 6.90
N LEU A 99 -0.56 -6.39 6.28
CA LEU A 99 0.60 -5.65 6.74
C LEU A 99 0.38 -5.04 8.14
N ALA A 100 -0.83 -4.53 8.42
CA ALA A 100 -1.20 -3.99 9.73
C ALA A 100 -1.26 -5.10 10.79
N GLN A 101 -1.82 -6.27 10.47
CA GLN A 101 -1.83 -7.45 11.35
C GLN A 101 -0.42 -7.92 11.73
N ASN A 102 0.55 -7.74 10.84
CA ASN A 102 1.96 -8.02 11.07
C ASN A 102 2.67 -6.92 11.92
N GLY A 103 1.91 -6.12 12.66
CA GLY A 103 2.44 -5.17 13.65
C GLY A 103 2.73 -3.76 13.13
N ARG A 104 2.36 -3.42 11.89
CA ARG A 104 2.53 -2.06 11.34
C ARG A 104 1.32 -1.19 11.65
N ASN A 105 1.55 0.09 11.84
CA ASN A 105 0.49 1.10 11.82
C ASN A 105 0.38 1.66 10.40
N ILE A 106 -0.82 1.64 9.83
CA ILE A 106 -1.06 2.18 8.49
C ILE A 106 -2.10 3.29 8.59
N VAL A 107 -1.75 4.45 8.09
CA VAL A 107 -2.63 5.61 7.96
C VAL A 107 -2.82 5.90 6.48
N SER A 108 -4.05 5.97 6.03
CA SER A 108 -4.35 6.18 4.61
C SER A 108 -5.47 7.19 4.43
N THR A 109 -5.34 8.03 3.40
CA THR A 109 -6.46 8.81 2.88
C THR A 109 -7.24 7.95 1.88
N ILE A 110 -8.56 8.03 1.89
CA ILE A 110 -9.41 7.35 0.91
C ILE A 110 -10.52 8.31 0.48
N HIS A 111 -10.68 8.44 -0.83
CA HIS A 111 -11.74 9.24 -1.41
C HIS A 111 -12.92 8.35 -1.77
N GLN A 112 -14.13 8.68 -1.29
CA GLN A 112 -15.39 8.00 -1.59
C GLN A 112 -15.32 6.45 -1.50
N PRO A 113 -15.02 5.87 -0.30
CA PRO A 113 -14.93 4.43 -0.14
C PRO A 113 -16.30 3.77 -0.39
N SER A 114 -16.30 2.61 -1.08
CA SER A 114 -17.50 1.75 -1.12
C SER A 114 -17.83 1.21 0.29
N SER A 115 -19.05 0.72 0.50
CA SER A 115 -19.43 0.13 1.78
C SER A 115 -18.53 -1.04 2.19
N GLU A 116 -18.06 -1.82 1.23
CA GLU A 116 -17.15 -2.94 1.44
C GLU A 116 -15.78 -2.45 1.91
N ILE A 117 -15.25 -1.41 1.26
CA ILE A 117 -13.99 -0.74 1.65
C ILE A 117 -14.13 -0.15 3.04
N PHE A 118 -15.24 0.56 3.30
CA PHE A 118 -15.51 1.16 4.60
C PHE A 118 -15.51 0.14 5.74
N SER A 119 -16.05 -1.06 5.51
CA SER A 119 -16.08 -2.14 6.49
C SER A 119 -14.72 -2.70 6.91
N GLN A 120 -13.65 -2.39 6.16
CA GLN A 120 -12.29 -2.87 6.44
C GLN A 120 -11.55 -2.01 7.47
N PHE A 121 -12.07 -0.81 7.79
CA PHE A 121 -11.38 0.15 8.65
C PHE A 121 -11.53 -0.19 10.14
N ASP A 122 -10.44 -0.01 10.91
CA ASP A 122 -10.46 -0.15 12.37
C ASP A 122 -10.73 1.21 13.04
N ASN A 123 -10.26 2.29 12.42
CA ASN A 123 -10.48 3.67 12.88
C ASN A 123 -10.83 4.55 11.68
N LEU A 124 -11.77 5.43 11.86
CA LEU A 124 -12.18 6.41 10.86
C LEU A 124 -11.99 7.82 11.41
N LEU A 125 -11.36 8.67 10.60
CA LEU A 125 -11.28 10.10 10.82
C LEU A 125 -11.92 10.81 9.63
N LEU A 126 -13.06 11.47 9.85
CA LEU A 126 -13.75 12.24 8.83
C LEU A 126 -13.29 13.69 8.88
N MET A 127 -12.78 14.18 7.74
CA MET A 127 -12.32 15.56 7.63
C MET A 127 -13.02 16.30 6.50
N VAL A 128 -13.39 17.56 6.76
CA VAL A 128 -13.93 18.49 5.76
C VAL A 128 -13.18 19.82 5.87
N ARG A 129 -12.66 20.30 4.76
CA ARG A 129 -11.91 21.59 4.68
C ARG A 129 -10.80 21.71 5.73
N GLY A 130 -10.07 20.60 5.98
CA GLY A 130 -8.97 20.58 6.95
C GLY A 130 -9.38 20.41 8.42
N ASN A 131 -10.67 20.41 8.74
CA ASN A 131 -11.18 20.23 10.09
C ASN A 131 -11.67 18.79 10.30
N VAL A 132 -11.38 18.22 11.48
CA VAL A 132 -11.93 16.94 11.89
C VAL A 132 -13.38 17.14 12.33
N ILE A 133 -14.32 16.47 11.65
CA ILE A 133 -15.75 16.52 11.98
C ILE A 133 -16.16 15.34 12.83
N TYR A 134 -15.59 14.17 12.55
CA TYR A 134 -16.00 12.95 13.22
C TYR A 134 -14.81 11.99 13.34
N GLN A 135 -14.73 11.33 14.49
CA GLN A 135 -13.77 10.26 14.72
C GLN A 135 -14.47 9.09 15.38
N VAL A 136 -14.27 7.89 14.84
CA VAL A 136 -14.77 6.66 15.43
C VAL A 136 -13.68 5.59 15.42
N ILE A 137 -13.63 4.86 16.54
CA ILE A 137 -12.82 3.65 16.68
C ILE A 137 -13.79 2.48 16.52
N THR A 138 -13.66 1.72 15.44
CA THR A 138 -14.47 0.53 15.25
C THR A 138 -13.88 -0.60 16.09
N TYR A 139 -14.53 -0.92 17.21
CA TYR A 139 -14.15 -2.07 18.04
C TYR A 139 -14.47 -3.37 17.33
N LYS A 140 -13.61 -3.79 16.40
CA LYS A 140 -13.61 -5.19 15.97
C LYS A 140 -12.76 -5.99 16.94
N LYS A 141 -13.27 -7.11 17.43
CA LYS A 141 -12.74 -8.00 18.49
C LYS A 141 -11.34 -8.59 18.21
N TYR A 142 -10.72 -8.25 17.09
CA TYR A 142 -9.35 -8.62 16.70
C TYR A 142 -8.63 -7.37 16.18
N SER A 143 -7.71 -6.89 16.99
CA SER A 143 -6.90 -5.69 16.79
C SER A 143 -6.00 -5.79 15.56
N SER A 144 -6.53 -5.51 14.39
CA SER A 144 -5.69 -5.08 13.28
C SER A 144 -5.49 -3.57 13.40
N LYS A 145 -4.24 -3.10 13.33
CA LYS A 145 -3.89 -1.68 13.53
C LYS A 145 -4.03 -0.86 12.23
N LEU A 146 -5.06 -1.13 11.43
CA LEU A 146 -5.34 -0.33 10.25
C LEU A 146 -6.09 0.94 10.68
N LYS A 147 -5.35 2.02 10.84
CA LYS A 147 -5.89 3.35 11.11
C LYS A 147 -6.07 4.06 9.78
N ILE A 148 -7.29 4.32 9.37
CA ILE A 148 -7.56 5.10 8.19
C ILE A 148 -7.96 6.50 8.63
N GLY A 149 -7.13 7.46 8.28
CA GLY A 149 -7.42 8.87 8.37
C GLY A 149 -7.95 9.39 7.03
N THR A 150 -9.02 10.15 7.07
CA THR A 150 -9.60 11.04 6.07
C THR A 150 -10.38 10.44 4.90
N CYS A 151 -11.70 10.40 5.04
CA CYS A 151 -12.58 10.58 3.88
C CYS A 151 -12.66 12.08 3.56
N ARG A 152 -12.22 12.50 2.38
CA ARG A 152 -12.40 13.86 1.88
C ARG A 152 -13.70 13.87 1.09
N PHE A 153 -14.73 14.55 1.58
CA PHE A 153 -15.89 14.89 0.76
C PHE A 153 -15.59 16.20 0.06
N SER A 154 -15.55 16.18 -1.28
CA SER A 154 -15.65 17.39 -2.08
C SER A 154 -17.11 17.82 -2.12
N SER A 155 -17.39 19.04 -1.72
CA SER A 155 -18.65 19.72 -2.00
C SER A 155 -18.79 20.01 -3.49
#